data_db625c9e7e6e8f2d7f78af9b891f5c2d
#
_entry.id   db625c9e7e6e8f2d7f78af9b891f5c2d
#
_cell.length_a   1.000
_cell.length_b   1.000
_cell.length_c   1.000
_cell.angle_alpha   90.00
_cell.angle_beta   90.00
_cell.angle_gamma   90.00
#
_symmetry.space_group_name_H-M   'P 1'
#
loop_
_entity.id
_entity.type
_entity.pdbx_description
1 polymer ?
#
loop_
_entity_poly.entity_id
_entity_poly.type
_entity_poly.pdbx_seq_one_letter_code
_entity_poly.pdbx_strand_id
1 'polypeptide(L)'
;ECFLIFQQAAVEGDLPARFHDPAGHHLGWRVRAPGFRILAPDLRSERTRRSVMGTGGWSMMEAEAATGASGRTLLMSSVPLLGPRLSILEALMVVIPRMQKYEDDLRDQWQSRAHRAEWARMLRLVRDMARADGQNLTVVSGEIHLATQAVMGRAEGLRIDQLVASGIAHPP
;
A
#
# COMPACT_ATOMS: atom_id res chain seq x y z
N GLU A 1 -19.48 -6.78 0.18
CA GLU A 1 -20.28 -7.20 1.36
C GLU A 1 -19.54 -8.23 2.20
N CYS A 2 -19.10 -9.38 1.65
CA CYS A 2 -18.35 -10.41 2.39
C CYS A 2 -17.10 -9.86 3.12
N PHE A 3 -16.32 -9.00 2.47
CA PHE A 3 -15.16 -8.35 3.10
C PHE A 3 -15.55 -7.55 4.36
N LEU A 4 -16.62 -6.79 4.29
CA LEU A 4 -17.09 -5.96 5.41
C LEU A 4 -17.56 -6.84 6.58
N ILE A 5 -18.31 -7.90 6.30
CA ILE A 5 -18.86 -8.80 7.32
C ILE A 5 -17.75 -9.64 7.93
N PHE A 6 -16.99 -10.40 7.12
CA PHE A 6 -16.07 -11.42 7.63
C PHE A 6 -14.70 -10.88 8.05
N GLN A 7 -14.21 -9.82 7.41
CA GLN A 7 -12.89 -9.28 7.73
C GLN A 7 -12.95 -7.98 8.53
N GLN A 8 -14.05 -7.27 8.47
CA GLN A 8 -14.20 -5.99 9.17
C GLN A 8 -15.23 -6.03 10.30
N ALA A 9 -15.88 -7.18 10.51
CA ALA A 9 -16.92 -7.35 11.54
C ALA A 9 -18.01 -6.25 11.47
N ALA A 10 -18.36 -5.82 10.26
CA ALA A 10 -19.41 -4.84 10.06
C ALA A 10 -20.77 -5.50 10.26
N VAL A 11 -21.69 -4.77 10.88
CA VAL A 11 -23.10 -5.13 10.93
C VAL A 11 -23.75 -4.79 9.60
N GLU A 12 -24.74 -5.55 9.18
CA GLU A 12 -25.44 -5.32 7.93
C GLU A 12 -26.02 -3.89 7.87
N GLY A 13 -25.74 -3.20 6.77
CA GLY A 13 -26.19 -1.83 6.52
C GLY A 13 -25.29 -0.72 7.07
N ASP A 14 -24.34 -1.01 7.96
CA ASP A 14 -23.47 -0.01 8.57
C ASP A 14 -22.00 -0.17 8.20
N LEU A 15 -21.37 0.92 7.75
CA LEU A 15 -19.91 0.98 7.63
C LEU A 15 -19.29 1.39 8.97
N PRO A 16 -18.32 0.64 9.49
CA PRO A 16 -17.63 1.04 10.71
C PRO A 16 -17.01 2.43 10.59
N ALA A 17 -17.05 3.22 11.65
CA ALA A 17 -16.54 4.61 11.70
C ALA A 17 -15.03 4.76 11.35
N ARG A 18 -14.28 3.66 11.33
CA ARG A 18 -12.87 3.64 10.89
C ARG A 18 -12.70 3.83 9.38
N PHE A 19 -13.73 3.56 8.57
CA PHE A 19 -13.67 3.81 7.13
C PHE A 19 -13.64 5.31 6.85
N HIS A 20 -12.84 5.69 5.86
CA HIS A 20 -12.70 7.11 5.50
C HIS A 20 -13.93 7.63 4.76
N ASP A 21 -14.46 6.82 3.86
CA ASP A 21 -15.66 7.15 3.09
C ASP A 21 -16.89 6.49 3.71
N PRO A 22 -17.79 7.25 4.34
CA PRO A 22 -19.01 6.72 4.93
C PRO A 22 -20.01 6.20 3.88
N ALA A 23 -19.88 6.62 2.61
CA ALA A 23 -20.72 6.14 1.51
C ALA A 23 -20.24 4.81 0.92
N GLY A 24 -19.02 4.35 1.28
CA GLY A 24 -18.48 3.07 0.86
C GLY A 24 -18.05 2.97 -0.60
N HIS A 25 -17.80 4.10 -1.27
CA HIS A 25 -17.28 4.09 -2.63
C HIS A 25 -15.84 3.55 -2.69
N HIS A 26 -15.08 3.72 -1.61
CA HIS A 26 -13.81 3.03 -1.41
C HIS A 26 -13.69 2.48 0.01
N LEU A 27 -12.86 1.44 0.19
CA LEU A 27 -12.76 0.69 1.43
C LEU A 27 -11.49 1.02 2.24
N GLY A 28 -10.89 2.19 2.02
CA GLY A 28 -9.78 2.67 2.83
C GLY A 28 -10.21 3.00 4.26
N TRP A 29 -9.41 2.58 5.24
CA TRP A 29 -9.73 2.79 6.65
C TRP A 29 -8.52 3.22 7.48
N ARG A 30 -8.80 3.76 8.66
CA ARG A 30 -7.80 4.19 9.62
C ARG A 30 -8.21 3.87 11.06
N VAL A 31 -7.21 3.65 11.89
CA VAL A 31 -7.37 3.56 13.34
C VAL A 31 -6.36 4.50 13.98
N ARG A 32 -6.78 5.26 14.97
CA ARG A 32 -5.94 6.16 15.75
C ARG A 32 -6.01 5.81 17.23
N ALA A 33 -4.85 5.77 17.87
CA ALA A 33 -4.69 5.62 19.31
C ALA A 33 -3.59 6.58 19.80
N PRO A 34 -3.49 6.86 21.11
CA PRO A 34 -2.41 7.70 21.63
C PRO A 34 -1.03 7.17 21.20
N GLY A 35 -0.24 8.01 20.51
CA GLY A 35 1.10 7.68 20.03
C GLY A 35 1.16 6.66 18.87
N PHE A 36 0.03 6.29 18.24
CA PHE A 36 0.00 5.30 17.20
C PHE A 36 -1.17 5.51 16.23
N ARG A 37 -0.94 5.28 14.94
CA ARG A 37 -2.01 5.17 13.94
C ARG A 37 -1.76 4.04 12.95
N ILE A 38 -2.83 3.44 12.48
CA ILE A 38 -2.83 2.50 11.36
C ILE A 38 -3.57 3.15 10.20
N LEU A 39 -2.97 3.09 9.01
CA LEU A 39 -3.57 3.54 7.76
C LEU A 39 -3.62 2.36 6.80
N ALA A 40 -4.77 2.12 6.21
CA ALA A 40 -4.97 1.07 5.22
C ALA A 40 -5.70 1.66 4.00
N PRO A 41 -4.96 2.25 3.03
CA PRO A 41 -5.58 2.74 1.80
C PRO A 41 -6.16 1.60 0.98
N ASP A 42 -7.25 1.88 0.30
CA ASP A 42 -7.84 0.94 -0.65
C ASP A 42 -7.03 0.95 -1.95
N LEU A 43 -6.36 -0.17 -2.23
CA LEU A 43 -5.58 -0.38 -3.45
C LEU A 43 -6.26 -1.36 -4.41
N ARG A 44 -7.54 -1.65 -4.21
CA ARG A 44 -8.28 -2.66 -4.96
C ARG A 44 -9.55 -2.17 -5.61
N SER A 45 -10.43 -1.49 -4.87
CA SER A 45 -11.78 -1.16 -5.34
C SER A 45 -11.79 -0.20 -6.54
N GLU A 46 -10.92 0.81 -6.52
CA GLU A 46 -10.81 1.83 -7.57
C GLU A 46 -9.62 1.57 -8.54
N ARG A 47 -9.03 0.39 -8.48
CA ARG A 47 -7.85 0.06 -9.26
C ARG A 47 -8.15 -0.02 -10.76
N THR A 48 -7.23 0.45 -11.56
CA THR A 48 -7.24 0.36 -13.02
C THR A 48 -5.90 -0.16 -13.56
N ARG A 49 -5.82 -0.42 -14.86
CA ARG A 49 -4.54 -0.77 -15.52
C ARG A 49 -3.47 0.33 -15.45
N ARG A 50 -3.83 1.56 -15.08
CA ARG A 50 -2.94 2.72 -15.06
C ARG A 50 -2.84 3.37 -13.68
N SER A 51 -3.62 2.91 -12.71
CA SER A 51 -3.67 3.44 -11.36
C SER A 51 -3.78 2.32 -10.34
N VAL A 52 -2.94 2.35 -9.33
CA VAL A 52 -2.97 1.42 -8.20
C VAL A 52 -4.00 1.85 -7.17
N MET A 53 -4.15 3.16 -6.96
CA MET A 53 -5.06 3.74 -5.97
C MET A 53 -5.95 4.78 -6.63
N GLY A 54 -7.23 4.74 -6.35
CA GLY A 54 -8.20 5.69 -6.86
C GLY A 54 -8.19 7.03 -6.12
N THR A 55 -9.08 7.91 -6.56
CA THR A 55 -9.20 9.26 -5.99
C THR A 55 -9.56 9.26 -4.52
N GLY A 56 -10.43 8.36 -4.10
CA GLY A 56 -10.83 8.21 -2.70
C GLY A 56 -9.67 7.79 -1.81
N GLY A 57 -8.88 6.83 -2.25
CA GLY A 57 -7.66 6.41 -1.55
C GLY A 57 -6.63 7.54 -1.43
N TRP A 58 -6.42 8.32 -2.49
CA TRP A 58 -5.54 9.50 -2.47
C TRP A 58 -6.03 10.57 -1.51
N SER A 59 -7.34 10.90 -1.55
CA SER A 59 -7.94 11.86 -0.63
C SER A 59 -7.73 11.47 0.84
N MET A 60 -7.94 10.20 1.16
CA MET A 60 -7.67 9.67 2.50
C MET A 60 -6.20 9.85 2.91
N MET A 61 -5.27 9.43 2.06
CA MET A 61 -3.84 9.47 2.38
C MET A 61 -3.32 10.90 2.54
N GLU A 62 -3.77 11.82 1.71
CA GLU A 62 -3.40 13.24 1.78
C GLU A 62 -4.00 13.93 3.02
N ALA A 63 -5.25 13.62 3.37
CA ALA A 63 -5.86 14.10 4.61
C ALA A 63 -5.11 13.61 5.85
N GLU A 64 -4.68 12.35 5.85
CA GLU A 64 -3.89 11.78 6.94
C GLU A 64 -2.48 12.37 7.02
N ALA A 65 -1.86 12.68 5.88
CA ALA A 65 -0.58 13.37 5.84
C ALA A 65 -0.69 14.80 6.40
N ALA A 66 -1.74 15.53 6.04
CA ALA A 66 -1.98 16.90 6.50
C ALA A 66 -2.28 16.97 8.02
N THR A 67 -2.93 15.94 8.56
CA THR A 67 -3.26 15.92 10.00
C THR A 67 -2.04 15.64 10.86
N GLY A 68 -1.04 14.96 10.32
CA GLY A 68 0.13 14.49 11.07
C GLY A 68 -0.22 13.40 12.10
N ALA A 69 0.77 12.83 12.70
CA ALA A 69 0.63 11.98 13.87
C ALA A 69 1.74 12.30 14.87
N SER A 70 1.40 12.28 16.14
CA SER A 70 2.40 12.24 17.20
C SER A 70 2.66 10.78 17.54
N GLY A 71 3.71 10.18 16.99
CA GLY A 71 4.06 8.82 17.33
C GLY A 71 4.35 7.93 16.12
N ARG A 72 3.92 6.68 16.19
CA ARG A 72 4.24 5.66 15.18
C ARG A 72 3.11 5.51 14.15
N THR A 73 3.45 5.50 12.87
CA THR A 73 2.52 5.18 11.77
C THR A 73 2.80 3.80 11.21
N LEU A 74 1.77 2.96 11.15
CA LEU A 74 1.76 1.70 10.42
C LEU A 74 0.92 1.86 9.17
N LEU A 75 1.55 1.74 8.01
CA LEU A 75 0.87 1.76 6.71
C LEU A 75 0.67 0.32 6.22
N MET A 76 -0.57 -0.13 6.18
CA MET A 76 -0.94 -1.43 5.64
C MET A 76 -1.20 -1.30 4.14
N SER A 77 -0.31 -1.82 3.33
CA SER A 77 -0.41 -1.78 1.86
C SER A 77 -0.58 -3.18 1.32
N SER A 78 -1.67 -3.45 0.62
CA SER A 78 -1.89 -4.76 -0.01
C SER A 78 -0.88 -5.05 -1.15
N VAL A 79 -0.18 -4.02 -1.61
CA VAL A 79 0.87 -4.12 -2.63
C VAL A 79 2.17 -3.56 -2.04
N PRO A 80 3.30 -4.28 -2.10
CA PRO A 80 4.57 -3.79 -1.59
C PRO A 80 4.98 -2.47 -2.20
N LEU A 81 5.25 -1.47 -1.34
CA LEU A 81 5.61 -0.12 -1.76
C LEU A 81 7.09 0.00 -2.15
N LEU A 82 7.97 -0.66 -1.39
CA LEU A 82 9.41 -0.70 -1.66
C LEU A 82 9.77 -2.03 -2.30
N GLY A 83 10.53 -1.96 -3.40
CA GLY A 83 10.96 -3.14 -4.11
C GLY A 83 11.88 -2.79 -5.28
N PRO A 84 12.48 -3.79 -5.93
CA PRO A 84 13.31 -3.57 -7.09
C PRO A 84 12.50 -2.98 -8.25
N ARG A 85 13.15 -2.23 -9.11
CA ARG A 85 12.51 -1.76 -10.35
C ARG A 85 12.27 -2.95 -11.28
N LEU A 86 11.02 -3.18 -11.61
CA LEU A 86 10.60 -4.28 -12.48
C LEU A 86 10.79 -3.99 -13.97
N SER A 87 11.14 -2.76 -14.35
CA SER A 87 11.22 -2.32 -15.76
C SER A 87 12.18 -3.15 -16.62
N ILE A 88 13.24 -3.71 -16.06
CA ILE A 88 14.16 -4.60 -16.79
C ILE A 88 13.50 -5.97 -17.00
N LEU A 89 12.84 -6.48 -15.96
CA LEU A 89 12.13 -7.75 -16.01
C LEU A 89 10.93 -7.69 -16.96
N GLU A 90 10.15 -6.60 -16.90
CA GLU A 90 9.05 -6.32 -17.85
C GLU A 90 9.55 -6.28 -19.30
N ALA A 91 10.69 -5.61 -19.56
CA ALA A 91 11.27 -5.55 -20.90
C ALA A 91 11.74 -6.94 -21.39
N LEU A 92 12.29 -7.76 -20.49
CA LEU A 92 12.70 -9.10 -20.79
C LEU A 92 11.50 -10.03 -21.09
N MET A 93 10.40 -9.85 -20.36
CA MET A 93 9.18 -10.65 -20.54
C MET A 93 8.47 -10.38 -21.85
N VAL A 94 8.53 -9.15 -22.37
CA VAL A 94 7.99 -8.81 -23.71
C VAL A 94 8.71 -9.60 -24.81
N VAL A 95 9.99 -9.94 -24.59
CA VAL A 95 10.82 -10.66 -25.58
C VAL A 95 10.66 -12.19 -25.46
N ILE A 96 10.23 -12.70 -24.31
CA ILE A 96 10.13 -14.14 -24.04
C ILE A 96 8.65 -14.55 -23.92
N PRO A 97 8.02 -15.14 -24.96
CA PRO A 97 6.59 -15.45 -24.97
C PRO A 97 6.12 -16.37 -23.83
N ARG A 98 6.99 -17.24 -23.29
CA ARG A 98 6.66 -18.14 -22.18
C ARG A 98 6.46 -17.42 -20.84
N MET A 99 6.94 -16.19 -20.70
CA MET A 99 6.83 -15.41 -19.47
C MET A 99 5.60 -14.49 -19.43
N GLN A 100 4.85 -14.40 -20.53
CA GLN A 100 3.65 -13.57 -20.60
C GLN A 100 2.57 -13.94 -19.58
N LYS A 101 2.55 -15.18 -19.10
CA LYS A 101 1.64 -15.63 -18.03
C LYS A 101 1.84 -14.88 -16.71
N TYR A 102 3.03 -14.37 -16.45
CA TYR A 102 3.38 -13.63 -15.22
C TYR A 102 3.35 -12.11 -15.42
N GLU A 103 2.99 -11.64 -16.62
CA GLU A 103 2.98 -10.22 -16.94
C GLU A 103 1.94 -9.45 -16.13
N ASP A 104 0.77 -10.04 -15.90
CA ASP A 104 -0.29 -9.42 -15.12
C ASP A 104 0.11 -9.25 -13.65
N ASP A 105 0.76 -10.25 -13.04
CA ASP A 105 1.23 -10.18 -11.65
C ASP A 105 2.30 -9.10 -11.46
N LEU A 106 3.18 -8.91 -12.44
CA LEU A 106 4.20 -7.86 -12.39
C LEU A 106 3.64 -6.47 -12.67
N ARG A 107 2.66 -6.36 -13.55
CA ARG A 107 1.95 -5.09 -13.82
C ARG A 107 1.18 -4.62 -12.60
N ASP A 108 0.81 -5.53 -11.74
CA ASP A 108 0.06 -5.25 -10.53
C ASP A 108 0.91 -4.63 -9.39
N GLN A 109 2.19 -4.41 -9.60
CA GLN A 109 3.07 -3.80 -8.61
C GLN A 109 3.18 -2.27 -8.76
N TRP A 110 3.43 -1.57 -7.64
CA TRP A 110 3.75 -0.14 -7.65
C TRP A 110 4.95 0.18 -8.57
N GLN A 111 5.94 -0.71 -8.60
CA GLN A 111 7.19 -0.54 -9.32
C GLN A 111 7.05 -0.74 -10.83
N SER A 112 5.89 -1.18 -11.30
CA SER A 112 5.63 -1.38 -12.73
C SER A 112 5.78 -0.07 -13.52
N ARG A 113 6.10 -0.17 -14.79
CA ARG A 113 6.29 0.98 -15.67
C ARG A 113 5.04 1.83 -15.77
N ALA A 114 3.86 1.20 -15.79
CA ALA A 114 2.57 1.85 -15.89
C ALA A 114 2.25 2.74 -14.67
N HIS A 115 2.71 2.35 -13.49
CA HIS A 115 2.39 3.01 -12.21
C HIS A 115 3.51 3.91 -11.67
N ARG A 116 4.60 4.09 -12.41
CA ARG A 116 5.81 4.80 -11.93
C ARG A 116 5.55 6.21 -11.39
N ALA A 117 4.71 6.99 -12.06
CA ALA A 117 4.40 8.35 -11.62
C ALA A 117 3.62 8.35 -10.30
N GLU A 118 2.66 7.46 -10.19
CA GLU A 118 1.85 7.26 -9.00
C GLU A 118 2.68 6.70 -7.84
N TRP A 119 3.55 5.74 -8.12
CA TRP A 119 4.51 5.22 -7.16
C TRP A 119 5.43 6.33 -6.61
N ALA A 120 5.96 7.18 -7.48
CA ALA A 120 6.78 8.31 -7.05
C ALA A 120 5.99 9.32 -6.20
N ARG A 121 4.70 9.52 -6.47
CA ARG A 121 3.80 10.33 -5.63
C ARG A 121 3.65 9.71 -4.25
N MET A 122 3.39 8.41 -4.16
CA MET A 122 3.22 7.69 -2.91
C MET A 122 4.51 7.67 -2.07
N LEU A 123 5.66 7.46 -2.69
CA LEU A 123 6.95 7.51 -2.00
C LEU A 123 7.23 8.90 -1.41
N ARG A 124 6.89 9.97 -2.13
CA ARG A 124 7.02 11.34 -1.59
C ARG A 124 6.08 11.56 -0.41
N LEU A 125 4.83 11.16 -0.53
CA LEU A 125 3.84 11.31 0.53
C LEU A 125 4.27 10.57 1.80
N VAL A 126 4.66 9.31 1.68
CA VAL A 126 5.13 8.48 2.82
C VAL A 126 6.40 9.05 3.45
N ARG A 127 7.33 9.56 2.64
CA ARG A 127 8.52 10.27 3.13
C ARG A 127 8.15 11.51 3.96
N ASP A 128 7.23 12.32 3.43
CA ASP A 128 6.85 13.57 4.08
C ASP A 128 6.05 13.29 5.37
N MET A 129 5.21 12.26 5.38
CA MET A 129 4.56 11.75 6.58
C MET A 129 5.58 11.27 7.63
N ALA A 130 6.57 10.47 7.21
CA ALA A 130 7.58 9.95 8.14
C ALA A 130 8.42 11.09 8.76
N ARG A 131 8.67 12.16 8.03
CA ARG A 131 9.35 13.36 8.55
C ARG A 131 8.48 14.09 9.56
N ALA A 132 7.20 14.26 9.29
CA ALA A 132 6.26 14.92 10.19
C ALA A 132 6.02 14.11 11.47
N ASP A 133 6.00 12.79 11.37
CA ASP A 133 5.73 11.86 12.47
C ASP A 133 6.98 11.50 13.31
N GLY A 134 8.06 12.26 13.19
CA GLY A 134 9.30 11.97 13.92
C GLY A 134 9.99 10.69 13.43
N GLN A 135 9.80 10.34 12.16
CA GLN A 135 10.50 9.25 11.44
C GLN A 135 10.11 7.81 11.86
N ASN A 136 8.94 7.64 12.47
CA ASN A 136 8.45 6.34 12.91
C ASN A 136 7.36 5.76 11.97
N LEU A 137 7.71 5.52 10.72
CA LEU A 137 6.78 4.94 9.75
C LEU A 137 7.24 3.56 9.29
N THR A 138 6.35 2.58 9.41
CA THR A 138 6.55 1.21 8.93
C THR A 138 5.46 0.85 7.93
N VAL A 139 5.85 0.33 6.77
CA VAL A 139 4.94 -0.24 5.78
C VAL A 139 4.88 -1.74 5.98
N VAL A 140 3.68 -2.30 6.06
CA VAL A 140 3.43 -3.74 6.10
C VAL A 140 2.64 -4.13 4.88
N SER A 141 3.10 -5.14 4.17
CA SER A 141 2.46 -5.61 2.93
C SER A 141 2.20 -7.10 2.98
N GLY A 142 1.18 -7.51 2.24
CA GLY A 142 0.90 -8.90 1.98
C GLY A 142 1.93 -9.52 1.02
N GLU A 143 1.68 -10.76 0.69
CA GLU A 143 2.64 -11.61 0.01
C GLU A 143 2.78 -11.32 -1.49
N ILE A 144 3.99 -11.57 -1.96
CA ILE A 144 4.39 -11.68 -3.36
C ILE A 144 5.21 -12.97 -3.55
N HIS A 145 4.85 -14.03 -2.82
CA HIS A 145 5.60 -15.31 -2.73
C HIS A 145 7.00 -15.20 -2.12
N LEU A 146 7.31 -14.07 -1.47
CA LEU A 146 8.59 -13.79 -0.82
C LEU A 146 8.37 -13.00 0.46
N ALA A 147 9.03 -13.40 1.54
CA ALA A 147 9.17 -12.56 2.71
C ALA A 147 10.39 -11.63 2.50
N THR A 148 10.18 -10.33 2.60
CA THR A 148 11.24 -9.35 2.39
C THR A 148 11.20 -8.24 3.41
N GLN A 149 12.38 -7.68 3.68
CA GLN A 149 12.52 -6.41 4.40
C GLN A 149 13.23 -5.41 3.49
N ALA A 150 12.65 -4.24 3.35
CA ALA A 150 13.25 -3.13 2.61
C ALA A 150 13.33 -1.89 3.49
N VAL A 151 14.32 -1.03 3.24
CA VAL A 151 14.51 0.22 3.97
C VAL A 151 14.73 1.35 2.98
N MET A 152 13.99 2.45 3.16
CA MET A 152 14.18 3.68 2.40
C MET A 152 14.68 4.80 3.32
N GLY A 153 15.62 5.59 2.84
CA GLY A 153 16.01 6.87 3.46
C GLY A 153 17.04 6.78 4.58
N ARG A 154 18.06 5.97 4.45
CA ARG A 154 19.17 5.91 5.42
C ARG A 154 19.98 7.21 5.53
N ALA A 155 19.99 8.04 4.50
CA ALA A 155 20.63 9.34 4.55
C ALA A 155 19.71 10.34 5.28
N GLU A 156 20.28 11.31 6.00
CA GLU A 156 19.56 12.38 6.71
C GLU A 156 18.71 11.91 7.92
N GLY A 157 18.98 10.73 8.46
CA GLY A 157 18.24 10.23 9.63
C GLY A 157 16.82 9.73 9.34
N LEU A 158 16.31 9.87 8.15
CA LEU A 158 15.02 9.33 7.75
C LEU A 158 15.09 7.81 7.55
N ARG A 159 14.18 7.09 8.18
CA ARG A 159 14.07 5.64 8.00
C ARG A 159 12.61 5.21 7.85
N ILE A 160 12.30 4.59 6.74
CA ILE A 160 11.02 3.94 6.50
C ILE A 160 11.30 2.47 6.26
N ASP A 161 10.79 1.63 7.14
CA ASP A 161 10.89 0.18 7.00
C ASP A 161 9.68 -0.37 6.27
N GLN A 162 9.90 -1.33 5.38
CA GLN A 162 8.84 -2.15 4.82
C GLN A 162 9.07 -3.61 5.15
N LEU A 163 8.03 -4.25 5.64
CA LEU A 163 7.97 -5.68 5.89
C LEU A 163 6.95 -6.31 4.96
N VAL A 164 7.37 -7.30 4.20
CA VAL A 164 6.49 -8.12 3.37
C VAL A 164 6.42 -9.52 3.99
N ALA A 165 5.22 -9.97 4.31
CA ALA A 165 4.99 -11.30 4.82
C ALA A 165 4.61 -12.25 3.68
N SER A 166 5.30 -13.39 3.59
CA SER A 166 4.89 -14.48 2.71
C SER A 166 3.77 -15.31 3.33
N GLY A 167 2.98 -15.99 2.51
CA GLY A 167 1.98 -16.96 2.98
C GLY A 167 2.65 -18.09 3.77
N ILE A 168 2.02 -18.50 4.87
CA ILE A 168 2.54 -19.57 5.74
C ILE A 168 2.50 -20.93 5.03
N ALA A 169 1.51 -21.11 4.15
CA ALA A 169 1.35 -22.31 3.35
C ALA A 169 1.07 -21.90 1.91
N HIS A 170 2.03 -22.11 1.04
CA HIS A 170 1.85 -22.03 -0.39
C HIS A 170 2.11 -23.42 -0.96
N PRO A 171 1.13 -24.06 -1.60
CA PRO A 171 1.39 -25.31 -2.30
C PRO A 171 2.40 -25.04 -3.42
N PRO A 172 3.35 -25.96 -3.64
CA PRO A 172 4.37 -25.82 -4.68
C PRO A 172 3.78 -25.79 -6.08
#